data_21ca458c347a66ba7bda29aa8abf11bd
#
_entry.id   21ca458c347a66ba7bda29aa8abf11bd
#
_cell.length_a   1.000
_cell.length_b   1.000
_cell.length_c   1.000
_cell.angle_alpha   90.00
_cell.angle_beta   90.00
_cell.angle_gamma   90.00
#
_symmetry.space_group_name_H-M   'P 1'
#
loop_
_entity.id
_entity.type
_entity.pdbx_description
1 polymer ?
#
loop_
_entity_poly.entity_id
_entity_poly.type
_entity_poly.pdbx_seq_one_letter_code
_entity_poly.pdbx_strand_id
1 'polypeptide(L)'
;VEMKEETVTTANNAVFITFYINKGKKVRVNSVNFTDNLTIEDHKLKKQMKGTKEMTRITLFPQAVQSPYGDTLKTQRFRDYLKEVGYMSPSKTKNYLDPYFRFKLFSSSKFNETKYGEDKERVLNYYNARGYRDALLVADTQFYDNKGNLNIDIKVKEGRKYYFGNIVWKGNTKYSDSIMNVLLAIKKGDVYNIETLNKRLGKQLSAEGGDIGSLYMDDGYLFFRVEPIETAVYNDTIDFEIRMTEGPQATYGNITVSGNDKTK
;
A
#
# COMPACT_ATOMS: atom_id res chain seq x y z
N VAL A 1 21.67 0.42 -22.89
CA VAL A 1 21.91 1.82 -23.31
C VAL A 1 23.36 1.90 -23.71
N GLU A 2 23.62 2.09 -24.98
CA GLU A 2 24.98 2.40 -25.47
C GLU A 2 25.13 3.91 -25.54
N MET A 3 26.17 4.43 -24.92
CA MET A 3 26.53 5.84 -24.95
C MET A 3 27.72 6.00 -25.91
N LYS A 4 27.52 6.76 -26.98
CA LYS A 4 28.64 7.20 -27.84
C LYS A 4 28.85 8.69 -27.62
N GLU A 5 30.07 9.03 -27.26
CA GLU A 5 30.50 10.40 -27.12
C GLU A 5 31.16 10.82 -28.46
N GLU A 6 30.59 11.79 -29.16
CA GLU A 6 31.21 12.42 -30.30
C GLU A 6 31.66 13.81 -29.91
N THR A 7 32.99 13.98 -29.86
CA THR A 7 33.61 15.30 -29.63
C THR A 7 33.63 16.05 -30.95
N VAL A 8 32.73 16.99 -31.14
CA VAL A 8 32.79 17.91 -32.28
C VAL A 8 33.61 19.12 -31.89
N THR A 9 34.78 19.26 -32.47
CA THR A 9 35.69 20.43 -32.31
C THR A 9 35.08 21.62 -33.08
N THR A 10 34.09 22.27 -32.53
CA THR A 10 33.62 23.60 -32.94
C THR A 10 33.90 24.61 -31.84
N ALA A 11 34.10 25.87 -32.21
CA ALA A 11 34.67 26.99 -31.42
C ALA A 11 33.96 27.32 -30.07
N ASN A 12 33.03 26.51 -29.56
CA ASN A 12 32.20 26.79 -28.41
C ASN A 12 32.30 25.78 -27.25
N ASN A 13 33.30 24.92 -27.19
CA ASN A 13 33.43 23.89 -26.12
C ASN A 13 32.11 23.10 -25.84
N ALA A 14 31.30 22.84 -26.86
CA ALA A 14 30.05 22.09 -26.73
C ALA A 14 30.29 20.61 -26.98
N VAL A 15 29.84 19.75 -26.09
CA VAL A 15 29.86 18.29 -26.25
C VAL A 15 28.45 17.82 -26.62
N PHE A 16 28.32 17.12 -27.73
CA PHE A 16 27.06 16.46 -28.11
C PHE A 16 27.08 15.03 -27.57
N ILE A 17 26.08 14.70 -26.74
CA ILE A 17 25.90 13.35 -26.22
C ILE A 17 24.70 12.74 -26.91
N THR A 18 24.91 11.65 -27.67
CA THR A 18 23.83 10.90 -28.30
C THR A 18 23.55 9.61 -27.55
N PHE A 19 22.32 9.45 -27.08
CA PHE A 19 21.87 8.24 -26.39
C PHE A 19 21.14 7.33 -27.38
N TYR A 20 21.65 6.12 -27.60
CA TYR A 20 20.96 5.07 -28.34
C TYR A 20 20.16 4.20 -27.38
N ILE A 21 18.84 4.30 -27.42
CA ILE A 21 17.94 3.59 -26.53
C ILE A 21 17.20 2.50 -27.30
N ASN A 22 17.53 1.24 -27.03
CA ASN A 22 16.71 0.12 -27.46
C ASN A 22 15.60 -0.14 -26.43
N LYS A 23 14.37 0.18 -26.77
CA LYS A 23 13.24 0.06 -25.84
C LYS A 23 12.79 -1.38 -25.57
N GLY A 24 13.31 -2.37 -26.27
CA GLY A 24 12.89 -3.76 -26.14
C GLY A 24 11.41 -4.01 -26.46
N LYS A 25 10.95 -5.24 -26.28
CA LYS A 25 9.53 -5.60 -26.43
C LYS A 25 8.74 -5.21 -25.17
N LYS A 26 7.49 -4.76 -25.37
CA LYS A 26 6.58 -4.46 -24.25
C LYS A 26 6.16 -5.76 -23.58
N VAL A 27 6.53 -5.94 -22.32
CA VAL A 27 6.13 -7.08 -21.50
C VAL A 27 4.72 -6.81 -20.93
N ARG A 28 3.85 -7.81 -21.03
CA ARG A 28 2.49 -7.78 -20.45
C ARG A 28 2.39 -8.76 -19.30
N VAL A 29 1.66 -8.40 -18.26
CA VAL A 29 1.41 -9.28 -17.13
C VAL A 29 0.28 -10.24 -17.48
N ASN A 30 0.57 -11.52 -17.52
CA ASN A 30 -0.41 -12.59 -17.77
C ASN A 30 -1.15 -12.93 -16.47
N SER A 31 -0.41 -13.18 -15.36
CA SER A 31 -0.99 -13.51 -14.06
C SER A 31 -0.16 -12.97 -12.91
N VAL A 32 -0.86 -12.65 -11.82
CA VAL A 32 -0.28 -12.41 -10.50
C VAL A 32 -0.94 -13.39 -9.55
N ASN A 33 -0.17 -14.25 -8.91
CA ASN A 33 -0.69 -15.26 -7.98
C ASN A 33 -0.12 -15.01 -6.59
N PHE A 34 -0.95 -15.23 -5.58
CA PHE A 34 -0.52 -15.21 -4.19
C PHE A 34 -0.58 -16.62 -3.62
N THR A 35 0.41 -16.97 -2.80
CA THR A 35 0.48 -18.25 -2.10
C THR A 35 0.71 -18.02 -0.62
N ASP A 36 0.21 -18.95 0.21
CA ASP A 36 0.25 -18.91 1.68
C ASP A 36 -0.51 -17.74 2.32
N ASN A 37 -1.36 -17.08 1.55
CA ASN A 37 -2.30 -16.06 2.00
C ASN A 37 -3.59 -16.73 2.53
N LEU A 38 -3.51 -17.29 3.73
CA LEU A 38 -4.57 -18.12 4.32
C LEU A 38 -5.82 -17.32 4.75
N THR A 39 -5.62 -16.09 5.20
CA THR A 39 -6.66 -15.24 5.80
C THR A 39 -7.25 -14.25 4.80
N ILE A 40 -6.43 -13.71 3.90
CA ILE A 40 -6.86 -12.71 2.93
C ILE A 40 -6.90 -13.33 1.53
N GLU A 41 -8.08 -13.33 0.93
CA GLU A 41 -8.32 -13.91 -0.39
C GLU A 41 -7.54 -13.18 -1.50
N ASP A 42 -7.06 -13.94 -2.50
CA ASP A 42 -6.27 -13.45 -3.66
C ASP A 42 -6.87 -12.22 -4.33
N HIS A 43 -8.19 -12.22 -4.55
CA HIS A 43 -8.84 -11.12 -5.26
C HIS A 43 -8.76 -9.79 -4.49
N LYS A 44 -8.67 -9.81 -3.14
CA LYS A 44 -8.50 -8.62 -2.31
C LYS A 44 -7.07 -8.09 -2.42
N LEU A 45 -6.08 -9.00 -2.45
CA LEU A 45 -4.67 -8.65 -2.66
C LEU A 45 -4.44 -8.12 -4.07
N LYS A 46 -4.98 -8.78 -5.10
CA LYS A 46 -4.93 -8.31 -6.50
C LYS A 46 -5.56 -6.93 -6.71
N LYS A 47 -6.54 -6.53 -5.89
CA LYS A 47 -7.07 -5.16 -5.90
C LYS A 47 -6.06 -4.11 -5.46
N GLN A 48 -5.11 -4.48 -4.60
CA GLN A 48 -4.05 -3.56 -4.15
C GLN A 48 -2.99 -3.36 -5.24
N MET A 49 -2.84 -4.32 -6.16
CA MET A 49 -1.93 -4.25 -7.31
C MET A 49 -2.45 -3.25 -8.37
N LYS A 50 -2.45 -1.95 -8.05
CA LYS A 50 -3.05 -0.90 -8.89
C LYS A 50 -2.23 -0.61 -10.14
N GLY A 51 -0.92 -0.71 -10.06
CA GLY A 51 0.02 -0.47 -11.15
C GLY A 51 0.31 -1.70 -11.99
N THR A 52 0.17 -2.92 -11.40
CA THR A 52 0.44 -4.21 -12.03
C THR A 52 -0.88 -4.92 -12.32
N LYS A 53 -1.41 -4.73 -13.52
CA LYS A 53 -2.69 -5.31 -13.93
C LYS A 53 -2.50 -6.49 -14.85
N GLU A 54 -3.19 -7.58 -14.55
CA GLU A 54 -3.24 -8.76 -15.40
C GLU A 54 -3.97 -8.44 -16.71
N MET A 55 -3.54 -9.07 -17.81
CA MET A 55 -4.20 -8.95 -19.11
C MET A 55 -5.59 -9.62 -19.13
N THR A 56 -6.43 -9.18 -20.04
CA THR A 56 -7.70 -9.84 -20.34
C THR A 56 -7.46 -11.27 -20.78
N ARG A 57 -8.23 -12.21 -20.26
CA ARG A 57 -8.19 -13.63 -20.62
C ARG A 57 -9.60 -14.11 -20.98
N ILE A 58 -9.70 -14.80 -22.10
CA ILE A 58 -10.92 -15.51 -22.52
C ILE A 58 -10.44 -16.84 -23.08
N THR A 59 -10.69 -17.92 -22.35
CA THR A 59 -10.36 -19.28 -22.76
C THR A 59 -11.31 -20.28 -22.14
N LEU A 60 -11.67 -21.30 -22.88
CA LEU A 60 -12.44 -22.45 -22.37
C LEU A 60 -11.51 -23.52 -21.78
N PHE A 61 -10.25 -23.52 -22.16
CA PHE A 61 -9.24 -24.48 -21.72
C PHE A 61 -8.05 -23.73 -21.15
N PRO A 62 -8.11 -23.32 -19.84
CA PRO A 62 -6.99 -22.67 -19.20
C PRO A 62 -5.82 -23.64 -19.12
N GLN A 63 -4.69 -23.25 -19.69
CA GLN A 63 -3.45 -24.01 -19.54
C GLN A 63 -2.78 -23.60 -18.25
N ALA A 64 -2.37 -24.59 -17.44
CA ALA A 64 -1.51 -24.36 -16.30
C ALA A 64 -0.18 -23.80 -16.82
N VAL A 65 0.24 -22.67 -16.28
CA VAL A 65 1.59 -22.16 -16.50
C VAL A 65 2.45 -22.76 -15.40
N GLN A 66 3.43 -23.59 -15.77
CA GLN A 66 4.36 -24.15 -14.80
C GLN A 66 5.24 -23.03 -14.24
N SER A 67 5.12 -22.80 -12.96
CA SER A 67 6.06 -21.99 -12.19
C SER A 67 7.31 -22.82 -11.88
N PRO A 68 8.48 -22.20 -11.72
CA PRO A 68 9.64 -22.87 -11.15
C PRO A 68 9.38 -23.49 -9.77
N TYR A 69 8.29 -23.10 -9.10
CA TYR A 69 7.90 -23.55 -7.76
C TYR A 69 6.62 -24.41 -7.72
N GLY A 70 6.11 -24.85 -8.86
CA GLY A 70 4.92 -25.70 -8.97
C GLY A 70 3.80 -25.10 -9.82
N ASP A 71 2.65 -25.78 -9.88
CA ASP A 71 1.52 -25.37 -10.70
C ASP A 71 0.88 -24.06 -10.19
N THR A 72 0.92 -23.02 -11.00
CA THR A 72 0.40 -21.68 -10.67
C THR A 72 -1.10 -21.53 -10.88
N LEU A 73 -1.72 -22.42 -11.64
CA LEU A 73 -3.15 -22.33 -11.96
C LEU A 73 -3.94 -23.32 -11.07
N LYS A 74 -4.47 -22.84 -9.98
CA LYS A 74 -5.45 -23.58 -9.18
C LYS A 74 -6.81 -23.53 -9.90
N THR A 75 -7.07 -24.45 -10.81
CA THR A 75 -8.42 -24.65 -11.35
C THR A 75 -9.24 -25.43 -10.36
N GLN A 76 -10.23 -24.80 -9.74
CA GLN A 76 -11.21 -25.49 -8.91
C GLN A 76 -12.16 -26.30 -9.82
N ARG A 77 -12.42 -27.56 -9.47
CA ARG A 77 -13.41 -28.36 -10.21
C ARG A 77 -14.80 -27.77 -9.98
N PHE A 78 -15.65 -27.76 -11.01
CA PHE A 78 -17.02 -27.28 -10.91
C PHE A 78 -17.82 -27.94 -9.78
N ARG A 79 -17.63 -29.25 -9.56
CA ARG A 79 -18.25 -29.98 -8.46
C ARG A 79 -17.86 -29.45 -7.08
N ASP A 80 -16.60 -29.05 -6.90
CA ASP A 80 -16.10 -28.55 -5.62
C ASP A 80 -16.60 -27.11 -5.39
N TYR A 81 -16.66 -26.30 -6.46
CA TYR A 81 -17.29 -24.97 -6.43
C TYR A 81 -18.78 -25.04 -6.01
N LEU A 82 -19.53 -26.02 -6.52
CA LEU A 82 -20.94 -26.21 -6.13
C LEU A 82 -21.07 -26.67 -4.66
N LYS A 83 -20.20 -27.60 -4.22
CA LYS A 83 -20.20 -28.09 -2.82
C LYS A 83 -19.92 -26.98 -1.81
N GLU A 84 -19.03 -26.06 -2.14
CA GLU A 84 -18.72 -24.90 -1.30
C GLU A 84 -19.77 -23.79 -1.36
N VAL A 85 -20.92 -24.05 -2.02
CA VAL A 85 -21.98 -23.07 -2.25
C VAL A 85 -21.40 -21.78 -2.88
N GLY A 86 -20.43 -21.96 -3.77
CA GLY A 86 -19.66 -20.86 -4.41
C GLY A 86 -20.54 -19.88 -5.16
N TYR A 87 -21.65 -20.34 -5.75
CA TYR A 87 -22.62 -19.53 -6.50
C TYR A 87 -23.33 -18.47 -5.64
N MET A 88 -23.39 -18.62 -4.32
CA MET A 88 -23.94 -17.61 -3.40
C MET A 88 -22.91 -16.52 -3.02
N SER A 89 -21.65 -16.68 -3.39
CA SER A 89 -20.60 -15.73 -3.08
C SER A 89 -20.02 -15.12 -4.37
N PRO A 90 -20.20 -13.80 -4.62
CA PRO A 90 -19.59 -13.14 -5.77
C PRO A 90 -18.07 -13.29 -5.83
N SER A 91 -17.40 -13.35 -4.68
CA SER A 91 -15.95 -13.57 -4.59
C SER A 91 -15.55 -14.95 -5.07
N LYS A 92 -16.21 -16.00 -4.60
CA LYS A 92 -15.94 -17.39 -4.99
C LYS A 92 -16.26 -17.61 -6.46
N THR A 93 -17.36 -17.06 -6.96
CA THR A 93 -17.72 -17.11 -8.38
C THR A 93 -16.65 -16.43 -9.24
N LYS A 94 -16.17 -15.27 -8.82
CA LYS A 94 -15.10 -14.57 -9.52
C LYS A 94 -13.82 -15.39 -9.54
N ASN A 95 -13.39 -15.96 -8.41
CA ASN A 95 -12.20 -16.80 -8.33
C ASN A 95 -12.33 -18.06 -9.18
N TYR A 96 -13.52 -18.68 -9.21
CA TYR A 96 -13.80 -19.83 -10.06
C TYR A 96 -13.70 -19.48 -11.55
N LEU A 97 -14.19 -18.30 -11.96
CA LEU A 97 -14.21 -17.87 -13.36
C LEU A 97 -12.88 -17.25 -13.83
N ASP A 98 -12.06 -16.72 -12.95
CA ASP A 98 -10.82 -15.99 -13.30
C ASP A 98 -9.84 -16.77 -14.22
N PRO A 99 -9.65 -18.10 -14.06
CA PRO A 99 -8.84 -18.88 -14.99
C PRO A 99 -9.38 -18.90 -16.41
N TYR A 100 -10.70 -18.79 -16.59
CA TYR A 100 -11.41 -18.89 -17.88
C TYR A 100 -11.71 -17.51 -18.46
N PHE A 101 -12.27 -16.62 -17.64
CA PHE A 101 -12.76 -15.33 -18.07
C PHE A 101 -12.28 -14.22 -17.13
N ARG A 102 -11.42 -13.36 -17.66
CA ARG A 102 -10.93 -12.16 -16.97
C ARG A 102 -11.09 -10.97 -17.89
N PHE A 103 -12.03 -10.10 -17.59
CA PHE A 103 -12.25 -8.87 -18.33
C PHE A 103 -11.56 -7.70 -17.63
N LYS A 104 -10.62 -7.06 -18.31
CA LYS A 104 -9.89 -5.86 -17.86
C LYS A 104 -10.01 -4.77 -18.92
N LEU A 105 -11.20 -4.20 -19.07
CA LEU A 105 -11.43 -3.06 -19.94
C LEU A 105 -10.74 -1.83 -19.33
N PHE A 106 -10.10 -1.04 -20.17
CA PHE A 106 -9.46 0.25 -19.82
C PHE A 106 -8.24 0.16 -18.87
N SER A 107 -7.67 -1.00 -18.60
CA SER A 107 -6.44 -1.13 -17.83
C SER A 107 -5.26 -1.56 -18.69
N SER A 108 -4.11 -0.90 -18.51
CA SER A 108 -2.87 -1.33 -19.16
C SER A 108 -2.29 -2.52 -18.38
N SER A 109 -2.06 -3.62 -19.07
CA SER A 109 -1.36 -4.80 -18.54
C SER A 109 0.16 -4.74 -18.76
N LYS A 110 0.72 -3.58 -19.13
CA LYS A 110 2.17 -3.41 -19.31
C LYS A 110 2.84 -3.45 -17.93
N PHE A 111 3.89 -4.26 -17.85
CA PHE A 111 4.69 -4.33 -16.63
C PHE A 111 5.56 -3.07 -16.47
N ASN A 112 5.65 -2.60 -15.24
CA ASN A 112 6.50 -1.50 -14.82
C ASN A 112 7.05 -1.82 -13.45
N GLU A 113 8.37 -1.92 -13.32
CA GLU A 113 9.06 -2.35 -12.09
C GLU A 113 8.80 -1.42 -10.92
N THR A 114 8.86 -0.10 -11.13
CA THR A 114 8.61 0.90 -10.09
C THR A 114 7.20 0.76 -9.52
N LYS A 115 6.19 0.66 -10.42
CA LYS A 115 4.80 0.47 -9.99
C LYS A 115 4.58 -0.86 -9.31
N TYR A 116 5.31 -1.89 -9.71
CA TYR A 116 5.25 -3.19 -9.04
C TYR A 116 5.81 -3.11 -7.62
N GLY A 117 6.91 -2.37 -7.41
CA GLY A 117 7.44 -2.08 -6.07
C GLY A 117 6.39 -1.40 -5.17
N GLU A 118 5.77 -0.32 -5.67
CA GLU A 118 4.67 0.35 -4.96
C GLU A 118 3.46 -0.57 -4.68
N ASP A 119 3.14 -1.48 -5.60
CA ASP A 119 2.06 -2.44 -5.42
C ASP A 119 2.35 -3.44 -4.29
N LYS A 120 3.59 -3.91 -4.17
CA LYS A 120 4.03 -4.77 -3.06
C LYS A 120 3.86 -4.06 -1.71
N GLU A 121 4.25 -2.80 -1.62
CA GLU A 121 4.04 -1.98 -0.42
C GLU A 121 2.53 -1.83 -0.09
N ARG A 122 1.69 -1.59 -1.11
CA ARG A 122 0.23 -1.52 -0.93
C ARG A 122 -0.36 -2.83 -0.40
N VAL A 123 0.17 -3.97 -0.87
CA VAL A 123 -0.24 -5.28 -0.35
C VAL A 123 0.13 -5.43 1.13
N LEU A 124 1.36 -5.07 1.52
CA LEU A 124 1.79 -5.10 2.93
C LEU A 124 0.98 -4.14 3.80
N ASN A 125 0.75 -2.90 3.33
CA ASN A 125 -0.08 -1.93 4.04
C ASN A 125 -1.53 -2.45 4.22
N TYR A 126 -2.05 -3.18 3.23
CA TYR A 126 -3.37 -3.81 3.33
C TYR A 126 -3.45 -4.89 4.41
N TYR A 127 -2.37 -5.66 4.62
CA TYR A 127 -2.22 -6.59 5.74
C TYR A 127 -2.10 -5.86 7.08
N ASN A 128 -1.21 -4.86 7.15
CA ASN A 128 -0.99 -4.06 8.35
C ASN A 128 -2.27 -3.36 8.84
N ALA A 129 -3.06 -2.81 7.91
CA ALA A 129 -4.35 -2.19 8.23
C ALA A 129 -5.40 -3.17 8.78
N ARG A 130 -5.10 -4.49 8.78
CA ARG A 130 -5.96 -5.56 9.30
C ARG A 130 -5.39 -6.29 10.50
N GLY A 131 -4.34 -5.74 11.08
CA GLY A 131 -3.69 -6.27 12.27
C GLY A 131 -2.51 -7.21 12.00
N TYR A 132 -2.20 -7.50 10.75
CA TYR A 132 -1.07 -8.36 10.40
C TYR A 132 0.22 -7.54 10.30
N ARG A 133 0.71 -7.08 11.45
CA ARG A 133 1.90 -6.22 11.56
C ARG A 133 3.16 -6.86 10.95
N ASP A 134 3.33 -8.15 11.15
CA ASP A 134 4.52 -8.89 10.75
C ASP A 134 4.36 -9.56 9.38
N ALA A 135 3.36 -9.12 8.59
CA ALA A 135 3.16 -9.65 7.25
C ALA A 135 4.36 -9.31 6.36
N LEU A 136 4.83 -10.32 5.62
CA LEU A 136 5.99 -10.22 4.75
C LEU A 136 5.70 -10.88 3.40
N LEU A 137 6.25 -10.33 2.33
CA LEU A 137 6.38 -11.00 1.05
C LEU A 137 7.72 -11.74 1.04
N VAL A 138 7.68 -13.05 1.31
CA VAL A 138 8.90 -13.87 1.52
C VAL A 138 9.56 -14.30 0.23
N ALA A 139 8.80 -14.34 -0.86
CA ALA A 139 9.32 -14.60 -2.19
C ALA A 139 8.47 -13.88 -3.25
N ASP A 140 9.11 -13.51 -4.32
CA ASP A 140 8.53 -12.83 -5.46
C ASP A 140 9.28 -13.33 -6.70
N THR A 141 8.62 -14.17 -7.47
CA THR A 141 9.20 -14.84 -8.61
C THR A 141 8.53 -14.38 -9.89
N GLN A 142 9.36 -13.94 -10.83
CA GLN A 142 8.94 -13.48 -12.14
C GLN A 142 9.44 -14.44 -13.21
N PHE A 143 8.53 -14.94 -14.06
CA PHE A 143 8.88 -15.84 -15.16
C PHE A 143 7.99 -15.60 -16.38
N TYR A 144 8.48 -15.96 -17.56
CA TYR A 144 7.79 -15.72 -18.81
C TYR A 144 7.10 -16.98 -19.31
N ASP A 145 5.89 -16.81 -19.85
CA ASP A 145 5.22 -17.88 -20.60
C ASP A 145 5.83 -18.03 -22.03
N ASN A 146 5.41 -19.08 -22.75
CA ASN A 146 5.88 -19.35 -24.13
C ASN A 146 5.53 -18.23 -25.13
N LYS A 147 4.66 -17.28 -24.76
CA LYS A 147 4.27 -16.11 -25.56
C LYS A 147 5.04 -14.86 -25.17
N GLY A 148 5.95 -14.96 -24.17
CA GLY A 148 6.72 -13.84 -23.65
C GLY A 148 5.94 -12.91 -22.72
N ASN A 149 4.80 -13.37 -22.15
CA ASN A 149 4.09 -12.63 -21.14
C ASN A 149 4.62 -12.98 -19.74
N LEU A 150 4.60 -12.02 -18.84
CA LEU A 150 5.12 -12.14 -17.49
C LEU A 150 4.08 -12.76 -16.55
N ASN A 151 4.50 -13.76 -15.80
CA ASN A 151 3.77 -14.31 -14.65
C ASN A 151 4.53 -13.95 -13.38
N ILE A 152 3.81 -13.63 -12.33
CA ILE A 152 4.35 -13.20 -11.05
C ILE A 152 3.73 -14.06 -9.96
N ASP A 153 4.56 -14.75 -9.19
CA ASP A 153 4.16 -15.53 -8.03
C ASP A 153 4.72 -14.89 -6.77
N ILE A 154 3.82 -14.50 -5.87
CA ILE A 154 4.15 -13.81 -4.62
C ILE A 154 3.79 -14.73 -3.47
N LYS A 155 4.80 -15.11 -2.68
CA LYS A 155 4.62 -15.89 -1.47
C LYS A 155 4.50 -14.96 -0.27
N VAL A 156 3.39 -15.10 0.46
CA VAL A 156 3.08 -14.27 1.63
C VAL A 156 3.32 -15.07 2.91
N LYS A 157 3.87 -14.41 3.92
CA LYS A 157 3.84 -14.87 5.30
C LYS A 157 3.01 -13.87 6.10
N GLU A 158 1.76 -14.23 6.42
CA GLU A 158 0.81 -13.30 7.05
C GLU A 158 1.20 -12.92 8.49
N GLY A 159 1.85 -13.83 9.21
CA GLY A 159 2.16 -13.63 10.62
C GLY A 159 0.92 -13.77 11.51
N ARG A 160 1.01 -13.19 12.72
CA ARG A 160 -0.10 -13.16 13.69
C ARG A 160 -0.93 -11.89 13.49
N LYS A 161 -2.18 -11.94 13.92
CA LYS A 161 -3.04 -10.76 14.00
C LYS A 161 -2.84 -10.11 15.37
N TYR A 162 -2.53 -8.82 15.37
CA TYR A 162 -2.28 -8.03 16.57
C TYR A 162 -3.43 -7.11 16.92
N TYR A 163 -3.50 -6.73 18.20
CA TYR A 163 -4.48 -5.84 18.79
C TYR A 163 -3.80 -4.75 19.58
N PHE A 164 -4.43 -3.60 19.71
CA PHE A 164 -3.95 -2.54 20.60
C PHE A 164 -4.08 -2.97 22.06
N GLY A 165 -3.01 -2.78 22.82
CA GLY A 165 -2.94 -2.94 24.25
C GLY A 165 -3.22 -1.65 24.99
N ASN A 166 -2.42 -1.38 26.02
CA ASN A 166 -2.50 -0.13 26.77
C ASN A 166 -1.86 1.01 25.96
N ILE A 167 -2.49 2.20 26.03
CA ILE A 167 -1.97 3.42 25.42
C ILE A 167 -1.73 4.42 26.51
N VAL A 168 -0.49 4.87 26.65
CA VAL A 168 -0.05 5.83 27.66
C VAL A 168 0.40 7.10 26.96
N TRP A 169 0.00 8.25 27.49
CA TRP A 169 0.36 9.57 26.99
C TRP A 169 1.54 10.15 27.76
N LYS A 170 2.45 10.82 27.06
CA LYS A 170 3.60 11.52 27.63
C LYS A 170 3.81 12.87 26.95
N GLY A 171 3.95 13.92 27.74
CA GLY A 171 4.25 15.27 27.25
C GLY A 171 3.02 16.10 26.86
N ASN A 172 1.80 15.61 27.12
CA ASN A 172 0.54 16.33 26.93
C ASN A 172 0.22 17.22 28.16
N THR A 173 0.83 18.39 28.22
CA THR A 173 0.60 19.32 29.34
C THR A 173 -0.62 20.20 29.14
N LYS A 174 -0.96 20.52 27.90
CA LYS A 174 -2.09 21.36 27.51
C LYS A 174 -3.43 20.65 27.66
N TYR A 175 -3.53 19.42 27.17
CA TYR A 175 -4.77 18.66 27.14
C TYR A 175 -4.64 17.36 27.96
N SER A 176 -5.72 17.00 28.64
CA SER A 176 -5.76 15.78 29.48
C SER A 176 -5.78 14.51 28.64
N ASP A 177 -5.33 13.39 29.21
CA ASP A 177 -5.40 12.05 28.63
C ASP A 177 -6.81 11.69 28.16
N SER A 178 -7.84 12.16 28.89
CA SER A 178 -9.25 11.93 28.53
C SER A 178 -9.60 12.53 27.17
N ILE A 179 -9.14 13.76 26.90
CA ILE A 179 -9.36 14.42 25.60
C ILE A 179 -8.58 13.69 24.52
N MET A 180 -7.32 13.33 24.79
CA MET A 180 -6.48 12.58 23.85
C MET A 180 -7.12 11.24 23.49
N ASN A 181 -7.64 10.49 24.45
CA ASN A 181 -8.30 9.20 24.22
C ASN A 181 -9.58 9.33 23.38
N VAL A 182 -10.34 10.41 23.56
CA VAL A 182 -11.56 10.67 22.77
C VAL A 182 -11.19 10.92 21.31
N LEU A 183 -10.17 11.75 21.05
CA LEU A 183 -9.71 12.06 19.69
C LEU A 183 -9.03 10.88 19.01
N LEU A 184 -8.22 10.14 19.75
CA LEU A 184 -7.57 8.95 19.24
C LEU A 184 -8.60 7.91 18.79
N ALA A 185 -9.67 7.74 19.55
CA ALA A 185 -10.76 6.79 19.29
C ALA A 185 -10.29 5.34 19.03
N ILE A 186 -9.18 4.95 19.66
CA ILE A 186 -8.63 3.59 19.65
C ILE A 186 -8.67 3.07 21.08
N LYS A 187 -9.18 1.86 21.26
CA LYS A 187 -9.33 1.21 22.55
C LYS A 187 -8.47 -0.04 22.64
N LYS A 188 -8.14 -0.42 23.86
CA LYS A 188 -7.53 -1.73 24.15
C LYS A 188 -8.43 -2.84 23.59
N GLY A 189 -7.84 -3.76 22.82
CA GLY A 189 -8.53 -4.87 22.15
C GLY A 189 -9.00 -4.55 20.73
N ASP A 190 -8.92 -3.29 20.28
CA ASP A 190 -9.14 -2.98 18.85
C ASP A 190 -8.07 -3.61 18.00
N VAL A 191 -8.42 -3.97 16.76
CA VAL A 191 -7.46 -4.53 15.81
C VAL A 191 -6.37 -3.51 15.51
N TYR A 192 -5.10 -3.92 15.66
CA TYR A 192 -3.95 -3.09 15.34
C TYR A 192 -4.03 -2.55 13.91
N ASN A 193 -3.87 -1.25 13.78
CA ASN A 193 -3.85 -0.56 12.49
C ASN A 193 -3.01 0.71 12.62
N ILE A 194 -1.76 0.63 12.16
CA ILE A 194 -0.80 1.74 12.25
C ILE A 194 -1.22 2.94 11.40
N GLU A 195 -1.90 2.72 10.29
CA GLU A 195 -2.39 3.80 9.42
C GLU A 195 -3.46 4.62 10.14
N THR A 196 -4.42 3.94 10.79
CA THR A 196 -5.45 4.60 11.61
C THR A 196 -4.81 5.34 12.79
N LEU A 197 -3.85 4.72 13.48
CA LEU A 197 -3.13 5.37 14.57
C LEU A 197 -2.45 6.66 14.10
N ASN A 198 -1.66 6.60 13.03
CA ASN A 198 -0.97 7.76 12.49
C ASN A 198 -1.94 8.86 11.99
N LYS A 199 -3.05 8.47 11.39
CA LYS A 199 -4.10 9.42 10.97
C LYS A 199 -4.70 10.14 12.17
N ARG A 200 -5.05 9.42 13.23
CA ARG A 200 -5.63 9.99 14.48
C ARG A 200 -4.65 10.87 15.23
N LEU A 201 -3.36 10.56 15.14
CA LEU A 201 -2.30 11.40 15.73
C LEU A 201 -2.01 12.68 14.92
N GLY A 202 -2.50 12.78 13.68
CA GLY A 202 -2.21 13.92 12.82
C GLY A 202 -0.85 13.83 12.10
N LYS A 203 -0.25 12.62 12.00
CA LYS A 203 1.00 12.43 11.26
C LYS A 203 0.79 12.44 9.73
N GLN A 204 -0.43 12.33 9.27
CA GLN A 204 -0.83 12.46 7.87
C GLN A 204 -1.74 13.69 7.77
N LEU A 205 -1.42 14.62 6.86
CA LEU A 205 -2.24 15.79 6.62
C LEU A 205 -3.67 15.35 6.25
N SER A 206 -4.62 15.69 7.10
CA SER A 206 -6.04 15.49 6.85
C SER A 206 -6.67 16.85 6.57
N ALA A 207 -7.27 17.00 5.40
CA ALA A 207 -8.01 18.23 5.05
C ALA A 207 -9.28 18.42 5.92
N GLU A 208 -9.71 17.35 6.61
CA GLU A 208 -10.95 17.33 7.39
C GLU A 208 -10.74 17.70 8.86
N GLY A 209 -9.47 17.79 9.32
CA GLY A 209 -9.16 18.01 10.74
C GLY A 209 -9.66 16.86 11.64
N GLY A 210 -9.82 17.14 12.92
CA GLY A 210 -10.38 16.19 13.89
C GLY A 210 -9.39 15.14 14.41
N ASP A 211 -8.10 15.34 14.14
CA ASP A 211 -7.00 14.59 14.71
C ASP A 211 -6.26 15.40 15.78
N ILE A 212 -5.37 14.75 16.52
CA ILE A 212 -4.63 15.38 17.62
C ILE A 212 -3.68 16.48 17.12
N GLY A 213 -3.01 16.26 15.99
CA GLY A 213 -2.14 17.27 15.40
C GLY A 213 -2.89 18.54 15.04
N SER A 214 -4.05 18.40 14.40
CA SER A 214 -4.94 19.55 14.07
C SER A 214 -5.39 20.31 15.30
N LEU A 215 -5.78 19.61 16.40
CA LEU A 215 -6.17 20.26 17.66
C LEU A 215 -5.07 21.19 18.19
N TYR A 216 -3.82 20.70 18.20
CA TYR A 216 -2.70 21.52 18.69
C TYR A 216 -2.35 22.66 17.72
N MET A 217 -2.39 22.42 16.41
CA MET A 217 -2.12 23.43 15.38
C MET A 217 -3.15 24.56 15.42
N ASP A 218 -4.44 24.23 15.56
CA ASP A 218 -5.53 25.21 15.67
C ASP A 218 -5.39 26.09 16.91
N ASP A 219 -4.78 25.57 17.98
CA ASP A 219 -4.48 26.31 19.22
C ASP A 219 -3.09 27.01 19.18
N GLY A 220 -2.47 27.08 18.00
CA GLY A 220 -1.22 27.82 17.78
C GLY A 220 0.07 27.07 18.09
N TYR A 221 0.03 25.77 18.39
CA TYR A 221 1.23 24.94 18.63
C TYR A 221 1.83 24.45 17.31
N LEU A 222 2.40 25.35 16.52
CA LEU A 222 2.89 25.09 15.17
C LEU A 222 4.07 24.10 15.10
N PHE A 223 4.78 23.91 16.21
CA PHE A 223 5.91 23.00 16.35
C PHE A 223 5.58 21.70 17.05
N PHE A 224 4.27 21.42 17.19
CA PHE A 224 3.79 20.18 17.78
C PHE A 224 4.33 18.95 17.04
N ARG A 225 4.79 17.95 17.80
CA ARG A 225 5.23 16.66 17.32
C ARG A 225 4.66 15.55 18.18
N VAL A 226 4.31 14.46 17.52
CA VAL A 226 3.77 13.27 18.21
C VAL A 226 4.37 12.01 17.62
N GLU A 227 4.82 11.09 18.49
CA GLU A 227 5.43 9.82 18.10
C GLU A 227 4.84 8.67 18.89
N PRO A 228 4.18 7.71 18.23
CA PRO A 228 3.76 6.46 18.86
C PRO A 228 4.98 5.54 18.97
N ILE A 229 5.25 5.05 20.17
CA ILE A 229 6.34 4.12 20.47
C ILE A 229 5.74 2.84 20.99
N GLU A 230 6.04 1.72 20.37
CA GLU A 230 5.70 0.40 20.88
C GLU A 230 6.58 0.10 22.10
N THR A 231 5.96 -0.08 23.25
CA THR A 231 6.68 -0.30 24.52
C THR A 231 6.75 -1.77 24.91
N ALA A 232 5.74 -2.54 24.56
CA ALA A 232 5.72 -3.98 24.82
C ALA A 232 4.90 -4.71 23.77
N VAL A 233 5.35 -5.90 23.42
CA VAL A 233 4.62 -6.84 22.55
C VAL A 233 4.55 -8.16 23.29
N TYR A 234 3.34 -8.59 23.64
CA TYR A 234 3.11 -9.84 24.36
C TYR A 234 1.91 -10.57 23.77
N ASN A 235 2.10 -11.85 23.46
CA ASN A 235 1.14 -12.66 22.71
C ASN A 235 0.77 -12.02 21.36
N ASP A 236 -0.42 -11.42 21.29
CA ASP A 236 -0.99 -10.74 20.11
C ASP A 236 -1.34 -9.26 20.39
N THR A 237 -0.84 -8.72 21.51
CA THR A 237 -1.17 -7.38 22.00
C THR A 237 0.06 -6.49 21.98
N ILE A 238 -0.10 -5.23 21.54
CA ILE A 238 0.96 -4.22 21.48
C ILE A 238 0.57 -3.03 22.33
N ASP A 239 1.38 -2.73 23.34
CA ASP A 239 1.25 -1.54 24.16
C ASP A 239 2.00 -0.36 23.54
N PHE A 240 1.44 0.83 23.66
CA PHE A 240 1.98 2.06 23.11
C PHE A 240 2.21 3.13 24.17
N GLU A 241 3.31 3.85 24.01
CA GLU A 241 3.54 5.16 24.63
C GLU A 241 3.50 6.22 23.53
N ILE A 242 2.56 7.15 23.63
CA ILE A 242 2.45 8.26 22.70
C ILE A 242 3.22 9.44 23.28
N ARG A 243 4.39 9.74 22.70
CA ARG A 243 5.24 10.85 23.11
C ARG A 243 4.89 12.10 22.34
N MET A 244 4.63 13.17 23.05
CA MET A 244 4.32 14.48 22.47
C MET A 244 5.32 15.53 22.91
N THR A 245 5.64 16.43 21.98
CA THR A 245 6.38 17.66 22.20
C THR A 245 5.52 18.81 21.74
N GLU A 246 4.96 19.56 22.67
CA GLU A 246 4.01 20.64 22.34
C GLU A 246 4.70 21.83 21.69
N GLY A 247 5.90 22.17 22.15
CA GLY A 247 6.62 23.37 21.69
C GLY A 247 6.00 24.67 22.20
N PRO A 248 6.53 25.82 21.77
CA PRO A 248 5.95 27.12 22.12
C PRO A 248 4.66 27.41 21.33
N GLN A 249 3.68 28.05 21.98
CA GLN A 249 2.48 28.53 21.33
C GLN A 249 2.83 29.80 20.53
N ALA A 250 2.48 29.81 19.26
CA ALA A 250 2.66 30.94 18.36
C ALA A 250 1.42 31.86 18.41
N THR A 251 1.65 33.17 18.42
CA THR A 251 0.60 34.18 18.30
C THR A 251 0.86 35.06 17.10
N TYR A 252 -0.20 35.55 16.48
CA TYR A 252 -0.07 36.50 15.39
C TYR A 252 0.50 37.83 15.92
N GLY A 253 1.53 38.32 15.26
CA GLY A 253 2.05 39.68 15.50
C GLY A 253 1.25 40.74 14.68
N ASN A 254 1.92 41.37 13.74
CA ASN A 254 1.28 42.34 12.86
C ASN A 254 0.76 41.67 11.59
N ILE A 255 -0.49 41.95 11.23
CA ILE A 255 -1.08 41.54 9.97
C ILE A 255 -1.12 42.78 9.06
N THR A 256 -0.41 42.74 7.94
CA THR A 256 -0.42 43.81 6.95
C THR A 256 -1.11 43.32 5.69
N VAL A 257 -2.10 44.06 5.21
CA VAL A 257 -2.80 43.80 3.95
C VAL A 257 -2.33 44.81 2.92
N SER A 258 -1.84 44.34 1.76
CA SER A 258 -1.43 45.18 0.65
C SER A 258 -2.17 44.76 -0.62
N GLY A 259 -2.40 45.72 -1.55
CA GLY A 259 -3.09 45.47 -2.81
C GLY A 259 -4.61 45.45 -2.74
N ASN A 260 -5.19 46.03 -1.68
CA ASN A 260 -6.66 46.14 -1.47
C ASN A 260 -7.26 47.44 -1.99
N ASP A 261 -6.75 48.01 -3.09
CA ASP A 261 -7.16 49.31 -3.65
C ASP A 261 -8.63 49.35 -4.07
N LYS A 262 -9.31 48.23 -4.17
CA LYS A 262 -10.72 48.15 -4.61
C LYS A 262 -11.72 47.80 -3.49
N THR A 263 -11.27 47.53 -2.30
CA THR A 263 -12.13 47.16 -1.15
C THR A 263 -11.75 48.01 0.06
N LYS A 264 -12.70 48.79 0.60
CA LYS A 264 -12.54 49.48 1.88
C LYS A 264 -12.99 48.60 3.01
#